data_e53637fb0085b7a984eb685a35d56ee1
#
_entry.id   e53637fb0085b7a984eb685a35d56ee1
#
_cell.length_a   1.000
_cell.length_b   1.000
_cell.length_c   1.000
_cell.angle_alpha   90.00
_cell.angle_beta   90.00
_cell.angle_gamma   90.00
#
_symmetry.space_group_name_H-M   'P 1'
#
loop_
_entity.id
_entity.type
_entity.pdbx_description
1 polymer ?
#
loop_
_entity_poly.entity_id
_entity_poly.type
_entity_poly.pdbx_seq_one_letter_code
_entity_poly.pdbx_strand_id
1 'polypeptide(L)'
;MTSPSHYSSAPVSKFLLICFPNYQSWQHWLALPFSFLFLLAMGANATLLITIRLEASLHEPMYYLLSLLSLLDMALCLTVIPKVLAIFWFDLRPISFSACFLQMFIMNNFLPMESCTFLVMAYDRYVAICKPLHYPSIITDQFVARALVFILARNTFLTAPIPILSARLHYCGRNIIENCICANLSVSKLSCGNIMLNKIYQLILAWTLLGSDLILIFLSYIFILRAVLRLNTKGAAAKALSTCGSHFILILFFSTILLVLIFTHLAKEKVSPDVPVLLNVLHHVIPAALSPIVYGVRTQEIKQGIQRLLKKGW
;
A
#
# COMPACT_ATOMS: atom_id res chain seq x y z
N MET A 1 -27.84 -15.00 -43.08
CA MET A 1 -27.70 -13.53 -42.92
C MET A 1 -28.00 -13.23 -41.44
N THR A 2 -27.03 -13.28 -40.60
CA THR A 2 -27.14 -12.95 -39.18
C THR A 2 -26.87 -11.46 -39.01
N SER A 3 -27.87 -10.73 -38.53
CA SER A 3 -27.76 -9.27 -38.23
C SER A 3 -26.58 -8.98 -37.31
N PRO A 4 -25.77 -7.93 -37.58
CA PRO A 4 -24.81 -7.47 -36.61
C PRO A 4 -25.58 -6.89 -35.42
N SER A 5 -25.37 -7.44 -34.23
CA SER A 5 -25.87 -6.90 -32.97
C SER A 5 -25.38 -5.45 -32.85
N HIS A 6 -26.28 -4.51 -32.86
CA HIS A 6 -26.04 -3.10 -32.53
C HIS A 6 -25.48 -3.04 -31.09
N TYR A 7 -24.17 -2.96 -30.94
CA TYR A 7 -23.55 -2.60 -29.67
C TYR A 7 -23.97 -1.17 -29.36
N SER A 8 -24.77 -1.00 -28.33
CA SER A 8 -25.17 0.29 -27.81
C SER A 8 -23.94 1.13 -27.50
N SER A 9 -23.77 2.26 -28.21
CA SER A 9 -22.67 3.21 -28.04
C SER A 9 -22.83 4.11 -26.80
N ALA A 10 -23.69 3.74 -25.86
CA ALA A 10 -23.89 4.52 -24.64
C ALA A 10 -22.61 4.46 -23.76
N PRO A 11 -22.13 5.62 -23.27
CA PRO A 11 -20.97 5.65 -22.39
C PRO A 11 -21.29 4.90 -21.09
N VAL A 12 -20.34 4.10 -20.62
CA VAL A 12 -20.47 3.36 -19.35
C VAL A 12 -20.45 4.37 -18.20
N SER A 13 -21.57 4.52 -17.50
CA SER A 13 -21.70 5.42 -16.35
C SER A 13 -21.42 4.76 -15.01
N LYS A 14 -21.58 3.41 -14.94
CA LYS A 14 -21.39 2.61 -13.73
C LYS A 14 -20.78 1.26 -14.07
N PHE A 15 -19.89 0.79 -13.21
CA PHE A 15 -19.37 -0.57 -13.22
C PHE A 15 -20.03 -1.41 -12.14
N LEU A 16 -20.02 -2.74 -12.32
CA LEU A 16 -20.50 -3.73 -11.36
C LEU A 16 -19.30 -4.57 -10.89
N LEU A 17 -18.99 -4.52 -9.61
CA LEU A 17 -17.90 -5.30 -8.99
C LEU A 17 -18.43 -6.68 -8.59
N ILE A 18 -17.82 -7.73 -9.12
CA ILE A 18 -18.09 -9.11 -8.72
C ILE A 18 -16.83 -9.67 -8.08
N CYS A 19 -16.83 -9.77 -6.74
CA CYS A 19 -15.66 -10.20 -5.97
C CYS A 19 -15.29 -11.65 -6.24
N PHE A 20 -16.23 -12.56 -5.97
CA PHE A 20 -16.00 -14.00 -6.03
C PHE A 20 -17.11 -14.68 -6.85
N PRO A 21 -16.94 -14.80 -8.18
CA PRO A 21 -17.97 -15.37 -9.04
C PRO A 21 -18.40 -16.78 -8.62
N ASN A 22 -17.44 -17.60 -8.13
CA ASN A 22 -17.67 -18.99 -7.77
C ASN A 22 -18.14 -19.20 -6.33
N TYR A 23 -17.98 -18.19 -5.46
CA TYR A 23 -18.20 -18.33 -4.01
C TYR A 23 -19.08 -17.21 -3.44
N GLN A 24 -20.11 -16.76 -4.15
CA GLN A 24 -20.98 -15.65 -3.72
C GLN A 24 -21.67 -15.92 -2.37
N SER A 25 -22.01 -17.17 -2.05
CA SER A 25 -22.63 -17.53 -0.76
C SER A 25 -21.67 -17.41 0.43
N TRP A 26 -20.36 -17.50 0.22
CA TRP A 26 -19.34 -17.43 1.27
C TRP A 26 -18.84 -16.01 1.55
N GLN A 27 -19.10 -15.06 0.65
CA GLN A 27 -18.58 -13.70 0.80
C GLN A 27 -19.07 -12.99 2.08
N HIS A 28 -20.27 -13.30 2.57
CA HIS A 28 -20.79 -12.76 3.82
C HIS A 28 -19.93 -13.15 5.04
N TRP A 29 -19.37 -14.35 5.05
CA TRP A 29 -18.49 -14.79 6.13
C TRP A 29 -17.15 -14.04 6.13
N LEU A 30 -16.67 -13.61 4.96
CA LEU A 30 -15.48 -12.79 4.85
C LEU A 30 -15.71 -11.36 5.36
N ALA A 31 -16.95 -10.88 5.43
CA ALA A 31 -17.27 -9.56 5.94
C ALA A 31 -16.80 -9.34 7.39
N LEU A 32 -16.92 -10.36 8.26
CA LEU A 32 -16.52 -10.26 9.66
C LEU A 32 -14.99 -10.06 9.82
N PRO A 33 -14.11 -10.92 9.30
CA PRO A 33 -12.66 -10.72 9.43
C PRO A 33 -12.18 -9.44 8.73
N PHE A 34 -12.75 -9.05 7.60
CA PHE A 34 -12.38 -7.79 6.94
C PHE A 34 -12.85 -6.57 7.74
N SER A 35 -14.04 -6.61 8.37
CA SER A 35 -14.48 -5.55 9.28
C SER A 35 -13.56 -5.41 10.48
N PHE A 36 -13.15 -6.52 11.09
CA PHE A 36 -12.19 -6.52 12.19
C PHE A 36 -10.84 -5.96 11.77
N LEU A 37 -10.27 -6.42 10.67
CA LEU A 37 -9.00 -5.91 10.14
C LEU A 37 -9.06 -4.42 9.80
N PHE A 38 -10.18 -3.95 9.26
CA PHE A 38 -10.40 -2.54 8.95
C PHE A 38 -10.40 -1.69 10.21
N LEU A 39 -11.16 -2.09 11.24
CA LEU A 39 -11.21 -1.38 12.52
C LEU A 39 -9.84 -1.39 13.21
N LEU A 40 -9.14 -2.53 13.17
CA LEU A 40 -7.79 -2.66 13.71
C LEU A 40 -6.81 -1.73 12.99
N ALA A 41 -6.81 -1.72 11.65
CA ALA A 41 -5.96 -0.84 10.85
C ALA A 41 -6.22 0.64 11.16
N MET A 42 -7.49 1.05 11.15
CA MET A 42 -7.86 2.43 11.43
C MET A 42 -7.53 2.84 12.87
N GLY A 43 -7.88 2.02 13.86
CA GLY A 43 -7.64 2.30 15.27
C GLY A 43 -6.16 2.33 15.62
N ALA A 44 -5.37 1.37 15.13
CA ALA A 44 -3.94 1.31 15.41
C ALA A 44 -3.15 2.47 14.76
N ASN A 45 -3.46 2.81 13.49
CA ASN A 45 -2.83 3.96 12.83
C ASN A 45 -3.24 5.28 13.47
N ALA A 46 -4.51 5.46 13.83
CA ALA A 46 -4.97 6.65 14.55
C ALA A 46 -4.27 6.80 15.91
N THR A 47 -4.13 5.71 16.67
CA THR A 47 -3.41 5.70 17.96
C THR A 47 -1.95 6.10 17.77
N LEU A 48 -1.29 5.57 16.73
CA LEU A 48 0.09 5.92 16.41
C LEU A 48 0.25 7.41 16.08
N LEU A 49 -0.62 7.95 15.21
CA LEU A 49 -0.61 9.37 14.84
C LEU A 49 -0.84 10.29 16.03
N ILE A 50 -1.82 9.97 16.88
CA ILE A 50 -2.12 10.74 18.10
C ILE A 50 -0.92 10.69 19.04
N THR A 51 -0.31 9.52 19.23
CA THR A 51 0.86 9.38 20.10
C THR A 51 2.04 10.22 19.60
N ILE A 52 2.36 10.16 18.31
CA ILE A 52 3.45 10.95 17.73
C ILE A 52 3.15 12.46 17.87
N ARG A 53 1.90 12.87 17.71
CA ARG A 53 1.49 14.28 17.81
C ARG A 53 1.58 14.82 19.23
N LEU A 54 1.20 14.04 20.24
CA LEU A 54 1.10 14.49 21.63
C LEU A 54 2.39 14.33 22.42
N GLU A 55 3.27 13.41 22.05
CA GLU A 55 4.53 13.14 22.75
C GLU A 55 5.69 13.91 22.09
N ALA A 56 6.17 14.96 22.76
CA ALA A 56 7.26 15.80 22.25
C ALA A 56 8.56 15.02 22.00
N SER A 57 8.80 13.93 22.73
CA SER A 57 9.94 13.03 22.52
C SER A 57 9.92 12.28 21.18
N LEU A 58 8.78 12.26 20.49
CA LEU A 58 8.60 11.64 19.18
C LEU A 58 8.61 12.66 18.03
N HIS A 59 8.99 13.89 18.27
CA HIS A 59 9.12 14.91 17.22
C HIS A 59 10.52 14.85 16.56
N GLU A 60 10.84 13.71 16.00
CA GLU A 60 12.08 13.45 15.26
C GLU A 60 11.79 13.07 13.80
N PRO A 61 12.75 13.25 12.86
CA PRO A 61 12.59 12.99 11.44
C PRO A 61 11.97 11.65 11.08
N MET A 62 12.39 10.57 11.73
CA MET A 62 11.89 9.23 11.50
C MET A 62 10.38 9.11 11.81
N TYR A 63 9.91 9.73 12.90
CA TYR A 63 8.50 9.63 13.29
C TYR A 63 7.57 10.44 12.37
N TYR A 64 8.09 11.49 11.72
CA TYR A 64 7.33 12.18 10.67
C TYR A 64 7.12 11.30 9.43
N LEU A 65 8.14 10.53 9.04
CA LEU A 65 8.00 9.54 7.95
C LEU A 65 7.03 8.40 8.35
N LEU A 66 7.09 7.97 9.61
CA LEU A 66 6.16 6.99 10.14
C LEU A 66 4.71 7.51 10.16
N SER A 67 4.51 8.80 10.48
CA SER A 67 3.22 9.46 10.40
C SER A 67 2.68 9.50 8.96
N LEU A 68 3.55 9.78 7.98
CA LEU A 68 3.19 9.72 6.56
C LEU A 68 2.73 8.30 6.18
N LEU A 69 3.48 7.27 6.57
CA LEU A 69 3.12 5.88 6.31
C LEU A 69 1.75 5.55 6.88
N SER A 70 1.49 5.92 8.14
CA SER A 70 0.17 5.71 8.78
C SER A 70 -0.97 6.43 8.06
N LEU A 71 -0.74 7.64 7.56
CA LEU A 71 -1.73 8.38 6.77
C LEU A 71 -2.02 7.69 5.43
N LEU A 72 -0.99 7.19 4.74
CA LEU A 72 -1.14 6.44 3.49
C LEU A 72 -1.91 5.14 3.72
N ASP A 73 -1.55 4.37 4.76
CA ASP A 73 -2.23 3.15 5.19
C ASP A 73 -3.73 3.39 5.44
N MET A 74 -4.06 4.44 6.21
CA MET A 74 -5.45 4.80 6.49
C MET A 74 -6.21 5.19 5.23
N ALA A 75 -5.60 6.00 4.36
CA ALA A 75 -6.24 6.46 3.13
C ALA A 75 -6.49 5.31 2.15
N LEU A 76 -5.56 4.36 2.01
CA LEU A 76 -5.75 3.15 1.21
C LEU A 76 -6.87 2.28 1.78
N CYS A 77 -6.88 2.04 3.09
CA CYS A 77 -7.96 1.30 3.75
C CYS A 77 -9.32 1.95 3.55
N LEU A 78 -9.44 3.26 3.73
CA LEU A 78 -10.68 4.02 3.51
C LEU A 78 -11.15 4.00 2.06
N THR A 79 -10.24 3.91 1.11
CA THR A 79 -10.56 3.88 -0.32
C THR A 79 -11.07 2.50 -0.76
N VAL A 80 -10.54 1.43 -0.19
CA VAL A 80 -10.79 0.05 -0.65
C VAL A 80 -11.83 -0.65 0.21
N ILE A 81 -11.62 -0.73 1.52
CA ILE A 81 -12.34 -1.65 2.39
C ILE A 81 -13.82 -1.31 2.57
N PRO A 82 -14.27 -0.04 2.72
CA PRO A 82 -15.69 0.27 2.83
C PRO A 82 -16.51 -0.23 1.65
N LYS A 83 -15.97 -0.14 0.43
CA LYS A 83 -16.64 -0.66 -0.77
C LYS A 83 -16.70 -2.18 -0.78
N VAL A 84 -15.63 -2.86 -0.39
CA VAL A 84 -15.58 -4.32 -0.26
C VAL A 84 -16.60 -4.80 0.78
N LEU A 85 -16.65 -4.15 1.95
CA LEU A 85 -17.61 -4.45 3.00
C LEU A 85 -19.06 -4.18 2.56
N ALA A 86 -19.31 -3.11 1.81
CA ALA A 86 -20.63 -2.82 1.26
C ALA A 86 -21.11 -3.92 0.31
N ILE A 87 -20.19 -4.52 -0.47
CA ILE A 87 -20.50 -5.68 -1.30
C ILE A 87 -20.78 -6.91 -0.44
N PHE A 88 -19.96 -7.19 0.58
CA PHE A 88 -20.08 -8.40 1.40
C PHE A 88 -21.31 -8.37 2.33
N TRP A 89 -21.63 -7.23 2.95
CA TRP A 89 -22.75 -7.11 3.86
C TRP A 89 -24.09 -6.88 3.14
N PHE A 90 -24.09 -6.04 2.08
CA PHE A 90 -25.31 -5.49 1.51
C PHE A 90 -25.46 -5.79 0.01
N ASP A 91 -24.56 -6.54 -0.58
CA ASP A 91 -24.51 -6.83 -2.04
C ASP A 91 -24.50 -5.56 -2.92
N LEU A 92 -23.95 -4.46 -2.42
CA LEU A 92 -23.87 -3.17 -3.11
C LEU A 92 -22.73 -3.17 -4.16
N ARG A 93 -22.93 -3.86 -5.25
CA ARG A 93 -21.95 -4.07 -6.35
C ARG A 93 -21.70 -2.84 -7.23
N PRO A 94 -22.69 -1.96 -7.52
CA PRO A 94 -22.48 -0.83 -8.42
C PRO A 94 -21.47 0.19 -7.87
N ILE A 95 -20.56 0.66 -8.73
CA ILE A 95 -19.66 1.79 -8.48
C ILE A 95 -19.74 2.75 -9.65
N SER A 96 -19.80 4.07 -9.40
CA SER A 96 -19.82 5.07 -10.48
C SER A 96 -18.48 5.07 -11.22
N PHE A 97 -18.50 5.48 -12.48
CA PHE A 97 -17.30 5.62 -13.32
C PHE A 97 -16.24 6.47 -12.61
N SER A 98 -16.60 7.66 -12.13
CA SER A 98 -15.68 8.57 -11.45
C SER A 98 -15.11 7.99 -10.16
N ALA A 99 -15.93 7.32 -9.32
CA ALA A 99 -15.47 6.70 -8.08
C ALA A 99 -14.50 5.53 -8.34
N CYS A 100 -14.75 4.74 -9.40
CA CYS A 100 -13.86 3.65 -9.82
C CYS A 100 -12.48 4.20 -10.23
N PHE A 101 -12.43 5.25 -11.04
CA PHE A 101 -11.16 5.84 -11.48
C PHE A 101 -10.44 6.61 -10.36
N LEU A 102 -11.19 7.23 -9.44
CA LEU A 102 -10.61 7.82 -8.24
C LEU A 102 -9.96 6.74 -7.35
N GLN A 103 -10.65 5.62 -7.12
CA GLN A 103 -10.11 4.48 -6.39
C GLN A 103 -8.84 3.95 -7.07
N MET A 104 -8.88 3.78 -8.39
CA MET A 104 -7.73 3.36 -9.19
C MET A 104 -6.55 4.33 -9.04
N PHE A 105 -6.79 5.65 -9.08
CA PHE A 105 -5.75 6.67 -8.90
C PHE A 105 -5.12 6.58 -7.52
N ILE A 106 -5.93 6.54 -6.46
CA ILE A 106 -5.42 6.49 -5.07
C ILE A 106 -4.59 5.23 -4.85
N MET A 107 -5.07 4.05 -5.26
CA MET A 107 -4.33 2.79 -5.08
C MET A 107 -2.98 2.80 -5.83
N ASN A 108 -2.97 3.21 -7.11
CA ASN A 108 -1.75 3.22 -7.91
C ASN A 108 -0.75 4.30 -7.48
N ASN A 109 -1.20 5.33 -6.76
CA ASN A 109 -0.37 6.42 -6.30
C ASN A 109 0.20 6.16 -4.89
N PHE A 110 -0.65 5.73 -3.95
CA PHE A 110 -0.25 5.63 -2.55
C PHE A 110 0.61 4.39 -2.27
N LEU A 111 0.40 3.29 -2.98
CA LEU A 111 1.24 2.09 -2.83
C LEU A 111 2.72 2.36 -3.16
N PRO A 112 3.10 3.01 -4.28
CA PRO A 112 4.48 3.42 -4.51
C PRO A 112 4.95 4.52 -3.54
N MET A 113 4.06 5.36 -2.99
CA MET A 113 4.44 6.31 -1.93
C MET A 113 4.85 5.59 -0.65
N GLU A 114 4.16 4.52 -0.25
CA GLU A 114 4.57 3.67 0.88
C GLU A 114 5.95 3.07 0.64
N SER A 115 6.19 2.49 -0.54
CA SER A 115 7.49 1.93 -0.93
C SER A 115 8.61 2.98 -0.86
N CYS A 116 8.38 4.17 -1.42
CA CYS A 116 9.33 5.27 -1.37
C CYS A 116 9.55 5.78 0.07
N THR A 117 8.51 5.77 0.92
CA THR A 117 8.63 6.12 2.33
C THR A 117 9.52 5.11 3.06
N PHE A 118 9.35 3.80 2.81
CA PHE A 118 10.26 2.78 3.33
C PHE A 118 11.70 2.98 2.87
N LEU A 119 11.92 3.41 1.62
CA LEU A 119 13.25 3.73 1.11
C LEU A 119 13.90 4.88 1.91
N VAL A 120 13.16 5.97 2.13
CA VAL A 120 13.65 7.12 2.92
C VAL A 120 13.94 6.71 4.37
N MET A 121 13.07 5.88 4.97
CA MET A 121 13.29 5.32 6.31
C MET A 121 14.50 4.39 6.37
N ALA A 122 14.74 3.59 5.34
CA ALA A 122 15.95 2.75 5.24
C ALA A 122 17.22 3.60 5.13
N TYR A 123 17.18 4.71 4.39
CA TYR A 123 18.27 5.67 4.31
C TYR A 123 18.52 6.36 5.65
N ASP A 124 17.47 6.77 6.37
CA ASP A 124 17.57 7.31 7.74
C ASP A 124 18.31 6.33 8.65
N ARG A 125 17.91 5.06 8.67
CA ARG A 125 18.60 4.03 9.46
C ARG A 125 20.03 3.80 9.01
N TYR A 126 20.30 3.82 7.71
CA TYR A 126 21.67 3.72 7.20
C TYR A 126 22.56 4.85 7.73
N VAL A 127 22.09 6.09 7.67
CA VAL A 127 22.86 7.24 8.19
C VAL A 127 23.05 7.14 9.71
N ALA A 128 22.00 6.78 10.44
CA ALA A 128 22.05 6.67 11.91
C ALA A 128 23.06 5.60 12.38
N ILE A 129 23.23 4.51 11.66
CA ILE A 129 24.10 3.38 12.07
C ILE A 129 25.49 3.50 11.44
N CYS A 130 25.58 3.83 10.16
CA CYS A 130 26.85 3.83 9.45
C CYS A 130 27.59 5.18 9.54
N LYS A 131 26.89 6.28 9.84
CA LYS A 131 27.47 7.63 9.91
C LYS A 131 26.93 8.42 11.12
N PRO A 132 27.01 7.89 12.36
CA PRO A 132 26.33 8.47 13.53
C PRO A 132 26.76 9.90 13.83
N LEU A 133 28.03 10.26 13.62
CA LEU A 133 28.54 11.62 13.85
C LEU A 133 27.96 12.68 12.87
N HIS A 134 27.51 12.22 11.70
CA HIS A 134 26.94 13.11 10.68
C HIS A 134 25.41 13.07 10.66
N TYR A 135 24.78 12.22 11.46
CA TYR A 135 23.33 12.04 11.47
C TYR A 135 22.58 13.37 11.67
N PRO A 136 22.90 14.22 12.68
CA PRO A 136 22.19 15.47 12.92
C PRO A 136 22.35 16.50 11.80
N SER A 137 23.43 16.41 11.02
CA SER A 137 23.68 17.32 9.90
C SER A 137 23.04 16.87 8.58
N ILE A 138 22.79 15.57 8.41
CA ILE A 138 22.20 14.99 7.19
C ILE A 138 20.69 14.88 7.33
N ILE A 139 20.22 14.30 8.43
CA ILE A 139 18.80 14.03 8.68
C ILE A 139 18.21 15.18 9.49
N THR A 140 17.78 16.19 8.78
CA THR A 140 17.19 17.43 9.34
C THR A 140 15.71 17.52 8.97
N ASP A 141 14.95 18.43 9.62
CA ASP A 141 13.55 18.71 9.25
C ASP A 141 13.44 19.14 7.78
N GLN A 142 14.42 19.88 7.26
CA GLN A 142 14.47 20.23 5.83
C GLN A 142 14.65 19.02 4.93
N PHE A 143 15.46 18.03 5.35
CA PHE A 143 15.58 16.76 4.63
C PHE A 143 14.23 16.05 4.56
N VAL A 144 13.52 15.94 5.69
CA VAL A 144 12.18 15.33 5.74
C VAL A 144 11.20 16.07 4.84
N ALA A 145 11.15 17.40 4.93
CA ALA A 145 10.26 18.20 4.08
C ALA A 145 10.55 17.98 2.57
N ARG A 146 11.83 17.97 2.17
CA ARG A 146 12.23 17.68 0.78
C ARG A 146 11.87 16.24 0.37
N ALA A 147 12.07 15.27 1.26
CA ALA A 147 11.70 13.88 1.01
C ALA A 147 10.18 13.73 0.83
N LEU A 148 9.36 14.40 1.66
CA LEU A 148 7.90 14.42 1.53
C LEU A 148 7.47 14.98 0.17
N VAL A 149 8.01 16.15 -0.22
CA VAL A 149 7.71 16.76 -1.53
C VAL A 149 8.15 15.84 -2.67
N PHE A 150 9.32 15.21 -2.57
CA PHE A 150 9.81 14.26 -3.57
C PHE A 150 8.89 13.03 -3.68
N ILE A 151 8.50 12.42 -2.57
CA ILE A 151 7.59 11.26 -2.53
C ILE A 151 6.26 11.62 -3.22
N LEU A 152 5.66 12.75 -2.84
CA LEU A 152 4.39 13.19 -3.41
C LEU A 152 4.51 13.51 -4.90
N ALA A 153 5.48 14.32 -5.30
CA ALA A 153 5.63 14.77 -6.68
C ALA A 153 6.00 13.60 -7.62
N ARG A 154 7.04 12.81 -7.27
CA ARG A 154 7.49 11.65 -8.08
C ARG A 154 6.34 10.70 -8.36
N ASN A 155 5.64 10.27 -7.31
CA ASN A 155 4.63 9.22 -7.46
C ASN A 155 3.39 9.76 -8.15
N THR A 156 2.87 10.94 -7.76
CA THR A 156 1.69 11.53 -8.39
C THR A 156 1.91 11.78 -9.89
N PHE A 157 3.04 12.36 -10.26
CA PHE A 157 3.34 12.66 -11.66
C PHE A 157 3.44 11.39 -12.52
N LEU A 158 4.10 10.35 -12.00
CA LEU A 158 4.31 9.12 -12.75
C LEU A 158 3.07 8.21 -12.77
N THR A 159 2.20 8.24 -11.77
CA THR A 159 1.03 7.36 -11.72
C THR A 159 -0.26 7.97 -12.27
N ALA A 160 -0.36 9.30 -12.33
CA ALA A 160 -1.54 9.99 -12.88
C ALA A 160 -1.95 9.55 -14.30
N PRO A 161 -1.03 9.20 -15.21
CA PRO A 161 -1.42 8.69 -16.53
C PRO A 161 -2.20 7.38 -16.50
N ILE A 162 -2.07 6.52 -15.46
CA ILE A 162 -2.75 5.22 -15.39
C ILE A 162 -4.28 5.36 -15.50
N PRO A 163 -4.97 6.07 -14.59
CA PRO A 163 -6.41 6.24 -14.70
C PRO A 163 -6.82 7.04 -15.93
N ILE A 164 -6.02 8.01 -16.37
CA ILE A 164 -6.29 8.81 -17.56
C ILE A 164 -6.30 7.95 -18.83
N LEU A 165 -5.28 7.10 -19.00
CA LEU A 165 -5.21 6.17 -20.12
C LEU A 165 -6.37 5.18 -20.09
N SER A 166 -6.72 4.66 -18.92
CA SER A 166 -7.84 3.73 -18.77
C SER A 166 -9.19 4.39 -18.98
N ALA A 167 -9.39 5.65 -18.54
CA ALA A 167 -10.63 6.39 -18.75
C ALA A 167 -10.91 6.70 -20.24
N ARG A 168 -9.86 6.73 -21.07
CA ARG A 168 -9.96 6.96 -22.52
C ARG A 168 -10.28 5.70 -23.32
N LEU A 169 -10.33 4.53 -22.70
CA LEU A 169 -10.64 3.27 -23.37
C LEU A 169 -12.13 3.19 -23.73
N HIS A 170 -12.43 2.51 -24.84
CA HIS A 170 -13.80 2.21 -25.27
C HIS A 170 -14.25 0.89 -24.66
N TYR A 171 -15.27 0.92 -23.80
CA TYR A 171 -15.75 -0.24 -23.05
C TYR A 171 -16.87 -1.03 -23.75
N CYS A 172 -17.45 -0.49 -24.84
CA CYS A 172 -18.47 -1.15 -25.67
C CYS A 172 -19.64 -1.76 -24.86
N GLY A 173 -20.11 -1.02 -23.85
CA GLY A 173 -21.19 -1.47 -22.97
C GLY A 173 -20.82 -2.53 -21.93
N ARG A 174 -19.56 -3.02 -21.90
CA ARG A 174 -19.10 -3.96 -20.87
C ARG A 174 -18.83 -3.20 -19.57
N ASN A 175 -19.48 -3.64 -18.49
CA ASN A 175 -19.44 -2.94 -17.22
C ASN A 175 -19.20 -3.87 -16.01
N ILE A 176 -18.98 -5.18 -16.22
CA ILE A 176 -18.77 -6.14 -15.14
C ILE A 176 -17.27 -6.30 -14.89
N ILE A 177 -16.80 -5.91 -13.70
CA ILE A 177 -15.43 -6.08 -13.24
C ILE A 177 -15.36 -7.30 -12.32
N GLU A 178 -14.67 -8.35 -12.75
CA GLU A 178 -14.41 -9.54 -11.92
C GLU A 178 -13.30 -9.25 -10.89
N ASN A 179 -13.59 -8.36 -9.97
CA ASN A 179 -12.70 -7.97 -8.86
C ASN A 179 -13.52 -7.21 -7.79
N CYS A 180 -13.02 -7.19 -6.56
CA CYS A 180 -13.59 -6.37 -5.47
C CYS A 180 -13.24 -4.89 -5.58
N ILE A 181 -12.23 -4.56 -6.37
CA ILE A 181 -11.65 -3.22 -6.50
C ILE A 181 -11.47 -2.84 -7.97
N CYS A 182 -11.39 -1.55 -8.24
CA CYS A 182 -11.12 -1.01 -9.57
C CYS A 182 -9.62 -1.08 -9.92
N ALA A 183 -9.08 -2.29 -10.01
CA ALA A 183 -7.71 -2.48 -10.45
C ALA A 183 -7.57 -2.16 -11.94
N ASN A 184 -6.51 -1.43 -12.32
CA ASN A 184 -6.30 -0.96 -13.70
C ASN A 184 -6.43 -2.08 -14.74
N LEU A 185 -5.76 -3.23 -14.52
CA LEU A 185 -5.82 -4.34 -15.45
C LEU A 185 -7.21 -4.99 -15.55
N SER A 186 -7.97 -5.05 -14.43
CA SER A 186 -9.32 -5.60 -14.41
C SER A 186 -10.30 -4.69 -15.17
N VAL A 187 -10.17 -3.39 -15.00
CA VAL A 187 -10.98 -2.40 -15.72
C VAL A 187 -10.61 -2.37 -17.21
N SER A 188 -9.33 -2.29 -17.53
CA SER A 188 -8.85 -2.19 -18.93
C SER A 188 -9.24 -3.41 -19.77
N LYS A 189 -9.37 -4.61 -19.19
CA LYS A 189 -9.83 -5.82 -19.88
C LYS A 189 -11.26 -5.73 -20.41
N LEU A 190 -12.09 -4.84 -19.89
CA LEU A 190 -13.45 -4.61 -20.39
C LEU A 190 -13.44 -3.83 -21.71
N SER A 191 -12.32 -3.20 -22.06
CA SER A 191 -12.20 -2.48 -23.32
C SER A 191 -12.29 -3.43 -24.52
N CYS A 192 -12.93 -2.95 -25.57
CA CYS A 192 -12.92 -3.59 -26.89
C CYS A 192 -11.75 -3.10 -27.77
N GLY A 193 -11.01 -2.10 -27.30
CA GLY A 193 -9.83 -1.56 -27.99
C GLY A 193 -8.53 -2.20 -27.54
N ASN A 194 -7.43 -1.68 -28.08
CA ASN A 194 -6.09 -2.14 -27.72
C ASN A 194 -5.68 -1.60 -26.36
N ILE A 195 -5.40 -2.49 -25.39
CA ILE A 195 -4.97 -2.15 -24.02
C ILE A 195 -3.47 -2.34 -23.81
N MET A 196 -2.70 -2.56 -24.88
CA MET A 196 -1.26 -2.85 -24.78
C MET A 196 -0.50 -1.69 -24.12
N LEU A 197 -0.84 -0.44 -24.47
CA LEU A 197 -0.22 0.74 -23.88
C LEU A 197 -0.44 0.79 -22.36
N ASN A 198 -1.66 0.53 -21.89
CA ASN A 198 -1.97 0.50 -20.45
C ASN A 198 -1.18 -0.58 -19.72
N LYS A 199 -1.08 -1.78 -20.31
CA LYS A 199 -0.32 -2.90 -19.72
C LYS A 199 1.17 -2.58 -19.64
N ILE A 200 1.77 -2.11 -20.73
CA ILE A 200 3.19 -1.79 -20.80
C ILE A 200 3.51 -0.64 -19.85
N TYR A 201 2.71 0.43 -19.85
CA TYR A 201 2.93 1.57 -18.96
C TYR A 201 2.89 1.15 -17.49
N GLN A 202 1.89 0.39 -17.08
CA GLN A 202 1.78 -0.10 -15.70
C GLN A 202 2.95 -1.03 -15.33
N LEU A 203 3.40 -1.90 -16.24
CA LEU A 203 4.53 -2.79 -16.00
C LEU A 203 5.83 -2.00 -15.81
N ILE A 204 6.10 -1.04 -16.70
CA ILE A 204 7.27 -0.16 -16.59
C ILE A 204 7.25 0.59 -15.26
N LEU A 205 6.11 1.16 -14.88
CA LEU A 205 5.98 1.87 -13.60
C LEU A 205 6.19 0.97 -12.40
N ALA A 206 5.62 -0.22 -12.40
CA ALA A 206 5.82 -1.18 -11.31
C ALA A 206 7.31 -1.51 -11.12
N TRP A 207 8.04 -1.75 -12.22
CA TRP A 207 9.47 -2.01 -12.16
C TRP A 207 10.29 -0.77 -11.79
N THR A 208 9.99 0.40 -12.34
CA THR A 208 10.74 1.62 -12.06
C THR A 208 10.48 2.20 -10.68
N LEU A 209 9.25 2.14 -10.16
CA LEU A 209 8.92 2.66 -8.84
C LEU A 209 9.21 1.63 -7.75
N LEU A 210 8.51 0.50 -7.77
CA LEU A 210 8.66 -0.51 -6.71
C LEU A 210 9.97 -1.27 -6.80
N GLY A 211 10.40 -1.66 -7.99
CA GLY A 211 11.64 -2.41 -8.20
C GLY A 211 12.87 -1.60 -7.80
N SER A 212 12.97 -0.32 -8.20
CA SER A 212 14.09 0.54 -7.80
C SER A 212 14.13 0.79 -6.30
N ASP A 213 12.97 1.06 -5.68
CA ASP A 213 12.88 1.30 -4.25
C ASP A 213 13.32 0.06 -3.46
N LEU A 214 12.86 -1.13 -3.83
CA LEU A 214 13.28 -2.38 -3.20
C LEU A 214 14.77 -2.66 -3.33
N ILE A 215 15.36 -2.45 -4.50
CA ILE A 215 16.81 -2.64 -4.71
C ILE A 215 17.59 -1.71 -3.79
N LEU A 216 17.24 -0.44 -3.72
CA LEU A 216 17.92 0.54 -2.88
C LEU A 216 17.74 0.25 -1.38
N ILE A 217 16.57 -0.21 -0.97
CA ILE A 217 16.30 -0.67 0.40
C ILE A 217 17.23 -1.86 0.72
N PHE A 218 17.28 -2.89 -0.12
CA PHE A 218 18.15 -4.05 0.08
C PHE A 218 19.63 -3.65 0.19
N LEU A 219 20.10 -2.76 -0.68
CA LEU A 219 21.48 -2.25 -0.62
C LEU A 219 21.74 -1.51 0.71
N SER A 220 20.82 -0.68 1.17
CA SER A 220 20.92 0.00 2.47
C SER A 220 21.06 -1.00 3.61
N TYR A 221 20.26 -2.06 3.63
CA TYR A 221 20.33 -3.10 4.69
C TYR A 221 21.61 -3.95 4.61
N ILE A 222 22.16 -4.20 3.41
CA ILE A 222 23.46 -4.86 3.28
C ILE A 222 24.56 -4.01 3.93
N PHE A 223 24.57 -2.69 3.70
CA PHE A 223 25.54 -1.79 4.32
C PHE A 223 25.35 -1.71 5.85
N ILE A 224 24.11 -1.63 6.32
CA ILE A 224 23.77 -1.63 7.75
C ILE A 224 24.29 -2.93 8.39
N LEU A 225 23.99 -4.08 7.80
CA LEU A 225 24.43 -5.38 8.32
C LEU A 225 25.95 -5.48 8.37
N ARG A 226 26.65 -5.05 7.32
CA ARG A 226 28.12 -5.00 7.31
C ARG A 226 28.68 -4.09 8.40
N ALA A 227 28.07 -2.93 8.64
CA ALA A 227 28.48 -2.03 9.73
C ALA A 227 28.25 -2.67 11.11
N VAL A 228 27.07 -3.27 11.32
CA VAL A 228 26.72 -3.94 12.60
C VAL A 228 27.63 -5.11 12.90
N LEU A 229 27.98 -5.94 11.89
CA LEU A 229 28.90 -7.08 12.07
C LEU A 229 30.33 -6.63 12.41
N ARG A 230 30.71 -5.39 12.13
CA ARG A 230 32.02 -4.82 12.53
C ARG A 230 32.01 -4.23 13.95
N LEU A 231 30.85 -4.12 14.60
CA LEU A 231 30.75 -3.63 15.97
C LEU A 231 31.25 -4.72 16.94
N ASN A 232 32.27 -4.38 17.72
CA ASN A 232 32.87 -5.32 18.70
C ASN A 232 31.99 -5.55 19.94
N THR A 233 30.91 -4.83 20.14
CA THR A 233 30.02 -4.91 21.31
C THR A 233 28.70 -5.56 20.93
N LYS A 234 28.42 -6.74 21.50
CA LYS A 234 27.17 -7.50 21.27
C LYS A 234 25.92 -6.68 21.59
N GLY A 235 25.95 -5.81 22.59
CA GLY A 235 24.82 -4.98 22.99
C GLY A 235 24.45 -3.91 21.94
N ALA A 236 25.43 -3.23 21.35
CA ALA A 236 25.19 -2.22 20.30
C ALA A 236 24.66 -2.88 19.01
N ALA A 237 25.22 -4.03 18.65
CA ALA A 237 24.75 -4.81 17.51
C ALA A 237 23.28 -5.27 17.69
N ALA A 238 22.94 -5.80 18.87
CA ALA A 238 21.57 -6.24 19.18
C ALA A 238 20.57 -5.07 19.13
N LYS A 239 20.92 -3.89 19.66
CA LYS A 239 20.07 -2.69 19.61
C LYS A 239 19.85 -2.22 18.16
N ALA A 240 20.91 -2.15 17.35
CA ALA A 240 20.83 -1.77 15.94
C ALA A 240 19.95 -2.75 15.15
N LEU A 241 20.14 -4.07 15.32
CA LEU A 241 19.34 -5.11 14.68
C LEU A 241 17.88 -5.08 15.13
N SER A 242 17.59 -4.81 16.40
CA SER A 242 16.21 -4.69 16.90
C SER A 242 15.47 -3.54 16.22
N THR A 243 16.13 -2.38 16.09
CA THR A 243 15.54 -1.21 15.44
C THR A 243 15.31 -1.44 13.93
N CYS A 244 16.30 -2.00 13.24
CA CYS A 244 16.19 -2.32 11.82
C CYS A 244 15.23 -3.49 11.55
N GLY A 245 15.10 -4.43 12.48
CA GLY A 245 14.28 -5.62 12.33
C GLY A 245 12.80 -5.31 12.14
N SER A 246 12.29 -4.26 12.75
CA SER A 246 10.90 -3.82 12.55
C SER A 246 10.63 -3.42 11.11
N HIS A 247 11.49 -2.55 10.57
CA HIS A 247 11.41 -2.12 9.17
C HIS A 247 11.59 -3.30 8.21
N PHE A 248 12.58 -4.15 8.47
CA PHE A 248 12.86 -5.31 7.62
C PHE A 248 11.68 -6.29 7.55
N ILE A 249 11.03 -6.58 8.69
CA ILE A 249 9.84 -7.45 8.74
C ILE A 249 8.71 -6.87 7.87
N LEU A 250 8.43 -5.58 7.97
CA LEU A 250 7.37 -4.94 7.18
C LEU A 250 7.67 -4.93 5.69
N ILE A 251 8.91 -4.62 5.32
CA ILE A 251 9.36 -4.65 3.92
C ILE A 251 9.28 -6.06 3.36
N LEU A 252 9.71 -7.06 4.12
CA LEU A 252 9.65 -8.46 3.72
C LEU A 252 8.21 -8.92 3.54
N PHE A 253 7.33 -8.51 4.44
CA PHE A 253 5.91 -8.81 4.36
C PHE A 253 5.26 -8.14 3.13
N PHE A 254 5.50 -6.85 2.93
CA PHE A 254 5.05 -6.10 1.75
C PHE A 254 5.53 -6.74 0.44
N SER A 255 6.83 -7.06 0.37
CA SER A 255 7.45 -7.68 -0.81
C SER A 255 6.92 -9.09 -1.07
N THR A 256 6.65 -9.87 -0.02
CA THR A 256 6.13 -11.24 -0.16
C THR A 256 4.73 -11.25 -0.75
N ILE A 257 3.83 -10.39 -0.26
CA ILE A 257 2.48 -10.31 -0.81
C ILE A 257 2.50 -9.87 -2.28
N LEU A 258 3.37 -8.90 -2.62
CA LEU A 258 3.54 -8.45 -4.00
C LEU A 258 4.05 -9.58 -4.91
N LEU A 259 5.04 -10.35 -4.45
CA LEU A 259 5.55 -11.52 -5.18
C LEU A 259 4.47 -12.59 -5.37
N VAL A 260 3.69 -12.90 -4.33
CA VAL A 260 2.58 -13.85 -4.43
C VAL A 260 1.55 -13.38 -5.43
N LEU A 261 1.19 -12.10 -5.46
CA LEU A 261 0.31 -11.52 -6.48
C LEU A 261 0.87 -11.69 -7.90
N ILE A 262 2.18 -11.45 -8.10
CA ILE A 262 2.83 -11.63 -9.40
C ILE A 262 2.78 -13.11 -9.80
N PHE A 263 3.13 -14.03 -8.90
CA PHE A 263 3.11 -15.46 -9.18
C PHE A 263 1.71 -16.00 -9.50
N THR A 264 0.69 -15.54 -8.78
CA THR A 264 -0.70 -15.93 -9.08
C THR A 264 -1.17 -15.41 -10.44
N HIS A 265 -0.68 -14.24 -10.86
CA HIS A 265 -0.92 -13.71 -12.20
C HIS A 265 -0.21 -14.52 -13.31
N LEU A 266 1.01 -14.97 -13.05
CA LEU A 266 1.76 -15.81 -13.99
C LEU A 266 1.21 -17.23 -14.07
N ALA A 267 0.73 -17.79 -12.95
CA ALA A 267 0.18 -19.14 -12.84
C ALA A 267 -1.33 -19.22 -13.11
N LYS A 268 -1.88 -18.31 -13.87
CA LYS A 268 -3.33 -18.08 -14.07
C LYS A 268 -4.14 -19.30 -14.44
N GLU A 269 -3.55 -20.26 -15.16
CA GLU A 269 -4.21 -21.49 -15.59
C GLU A 269 -4.32 -22.54 -14.47
N LYS A 270 -3.55 -22.41 -13.40
CA LYS A 270 -3.44 -23.37 -12.30
C LYS A 270 -4.06 -22.90 -11.00
N VAL A 271 -4.49 -21.64 -10.92
CA VAL A 271 -4.97 -21.00 -9.69
C VAL A 271 -6.40 -20.51 -9.91
N SER A 272 -7.30 -20.77 -8.93
CA SER A 272 -8.67 -20.26 -8.98
C SER A 272 -8.66 -18.73 -9.16
N PRO A 273 -9.52 -18.17 -10.01
CA PRO A 273 -9.60 -16.72 -10.26
C PRO A 273 -9.92 -15.91 -9.00
N ASP A 274 -10.51 -16.53 -7.97
CA ASP A 274 -10.86 -15.90 -6.71
C ASP A 274 -9.62 -15.61 -5.82
N VAL A 275 -8.55 -16.40 -5.97
CA VAL A 275 -7.32 -16.22 -5.18
C VAL A 275 -6.62 -14.87 -5.43
N PRO A 276 -6.35 -14.48 -6.69
CA PRO A 276 -5.80 -13.15 -6.97
C PRO A 276 -6.70 -12.00 -6.47
N VAL A 277 -8.02 -12.17 -6.52
CA VAL A 277 -8.97 -11.16 -6.01
C VAL A 277 -8.85 -11.00 -4.51
N LEU A 278 -8.83 -12.10 -3.75
CA LEU A 278 -8.65 -12.10 -2.30
C LEU A 278 -7.29 -11.49 -1.91
N LEU A 279 -6.22 -11.93 -2.55
CA LEU A 279 -4.87 -11.42 -2.28
C LEU A 279 -4.75 -9.92 -2.58
N ASN A 280 -5.44 -9.44 -3.60
CA ASN A 280 -5.44 -8.03 -3.96
C ASN A 280 -6.09 -7.16 -2.86
N VAL A 281 -7.19 -7.62 -2.25
CA VAL A 281 -7.80 -6.93 -1.10
C VAL A 281 -6.92 -7.02 0.15
N LEU A 282 -6.39 -8.21 0.45
CA LEU A 282 -5.51 -8.44 1.59
C LEU A 282 -4.23 -7.62 1.52
N HIS A 283 -3.69 -7.40 0.30
CA HIS A 283 -2.51 -6.58 0.08
C HIS A 283 -2.69 -5.13 0.57
N HIS A 284 -3.91 -4.60 0.55
CA HIS A 284 -4.18 -3.24 1.00
C HIS A 284 -4.49 -3.16 2.51
N VAL A 285 -5.08 -4.19 3.11
CA VAL A 285 -5.52 -4.12 4.52
C VAL A 285 -4.52 -4.70 5.52
N ILE A 286 -3.81 -5.77 5.16
CA ILE A 286 -2.90 -6.43 6.10
C ILE A 286 -1.69 -5.56 6.43
N PRO A 287 -0.96 -4.95 5.47
CA PRO A 287 0.13 -4.05 5.79
C PRO A 287 -0.33 -2.90 6.70
N ALA A 288 -1.45 -2.27 6.38
CA ALA A 288 -2.03 -1.19 7.15
C ALA A 288 -2.42 -1.57 8.59
N ALA A 289 -2.82 -2.81 8.82
CA ALA A 289 -3.08 -3.31 10.18
C ALA A 289 -1.80 -3.67 10.93
N LEU A 290 -0.79 -4.22 10.24
CA LEU A 290 0.44 -4.71 10.87
C LEU A 290 1.46 -3.62 11.13
N SER A 291 1.61 -2.63 10.24
CA SER A 291 2.60 -1.55 10.38
C SER A 291 2.57 -0.87 11.74
N PRO A 292 1.42 -0.32 12.21
CA PRO A 292 1.37 0.36 13.49
C PRO A 292 1.57 -0.58 14.68
N ILE A 293 1.16 -1.86 14.57
CA ILE A 293 1.36 -2.87 15.62
C ILE A 293 2.84 -3.17 15.76
N VAL A 294 3.54 -3.42 14.66
CA VAL A 294 4.98 -3.73 14.65
C VAL A 294 5.77 -2.57 15.24
N TYR A 295 5.47 -1.32 14.85
CA TYR A 295 6.14 -0.15 15.41
C TYR A 295 5.75 0.09 16.86
N GLY A 296 4.47 -0.01 17.22
CA GLY A 296 3.99 0.20 18.59
C GLY A 296 4.53 -0.82 19.60
N VAL A 297 4.77 -2.05 19.17
CA VAL A 297 5.31 -3.12 20.07
C VAL A 297 6.84 -3.09 20.13
N ARG A 298 7.51 -2.85 19.01
CA ARG A 298 8.98 -2.99 18.91
C ARG A 298 9.74 -1.70 19.18
N THR A 299 9.14 -0.52 18.98
CA THR A 299 9.77 0.76 19.26
C THR A 299 9.45 1.19 20.67
N GLN A 300 10.47 1.18 21.56
CA GLN A 300 10.29 1.45 23.00
C GLN A 300 9.72 2.86 23.25
N GLU A 301 10.16 3.83 22.49
CA GLU A 301 9.71 5.23 22.59
C GLU A 301 8.21 5.36 22.28
N ILE A 302 7.73 4.70 21.24
CA ILE A 302 6.30 4.68 20.88
C ILE A 302 5.49 3.95 21.95
N LYS A 303 5.98 2.78 22.40
CA LYS A 303 5.34 2.00 23.46
C LYS A 303 5.18 2.81 24.75
N GLN A 304 6.25 3.50 25.15
CA GLN A 304 6.22 4.38 26.33
C GLN A 304 5.28 5.57 26.14
N GLY A 305 5.25 6.17 24.93
CA GLY A 305 4.32 7.24 24.59
C GLY A 305 2.87 6.81 24.72
N ILE A 306 2.50 5.66 24.15
CA ILE A 306 1.15 5.08 24.28
C ILE A 306 0.81 4.82 25.75
N GLN A 307 1.73 4.24 26.53
CA GLN A 307 1.51 3.98 27.96
C GLN A 307 1.30 5.25 28.77
N ARG A 308 2.03 6.35 28.45
CA ARG A 308 1.85 7.64 29.12
C ARG A 308 0.48 8.25 28.83
N LEU A 309 0.04 8.18 27.56
CA LEU A 309 -1.27 8.69 27.17
C LEU A 309 -2.40 7.90 27.86
N LEU A 310 -2.30 6.57 27.91
CA LEU A 310 -3.29 5.73 28.61
C LEU A 310 -3.36 6.01 30.12
N LYS A 311 -2.21 6.38 30.78
CA LYS A 311 -2.17 6.73 32.21
C LYS A 311 -2.70 8.12 32.50
N LYS A 312 -2.60 9.06 31.56
CA LYS A 312 -3.10 10.44 31.76
C LYS A 312 -4.63 10.53 31.65
N GLY A 313 -5.29 9.47 31.19
CA GLY A 313 -6.70 9.53 30.80
C GLY A 313 -6.87 10.46 29.58
N TRP A 314 -7.51 10.01 28.56
CA TRP A 314 -7.77 10.86 27.39
C TRP A 314 -8.41 12.17 27.80
#